data_1681fd0d8ee2aa150d595a33c46863b9
#
_entry.id   1681fd0d8ee2aa150d595a33c46863b9
#
_cell.length_a   1.000
_cell.length_b   1.000
_cell.length_c   1.000
_cell.angle_alpha   90.00
_cell.angle_beta   90.00
_cell.angle_gamma   90.00
#
_symmetry.space_group_name_H-M   'P 1'
#
loop_
_entity.id
_entity.type
_entity.pdbx_description
1 polymer ?
#
loop_
_entity_poly.entity_id
_entity_poly.type
_entity_poly.pdbx_seq_one_letter_code
_entity_poly.pdbx_strand_id
1 'polypeptide(L)'
;LLNYIPIDPELADYQSIYLIRKSVAARQKEMLDESLNRLERSVFTTPARSDGEANIRAKEAELVMQFVEKARKVQPLGKVVVADKGVIANIQLEQGDQIVIPNKTDLIQVGGEVLMPQAVVYNADANLDDYVAWAGGFTERANDKRIAIVHANGLVEFKGQGKVQPGDQILVLPQVDSKTMQSFKDITQIIYQIAVAANVAIK
;
A
#
# COMPACT_ATOMS: atom_id res chain seq x y z
N LEU A 1 12.26 23.79 12.84
CA LEU A 1 11.67 24.41 11.64
C LEU A 1 10.16 24.55 11.81
N LEU A 2 9.43 23.51 12.20
CA LEU A 2 7.96 23.53 12.35
C LEU A 2 7.45 24.60 13.34
N ASN A 3 8.22 24.91 14.38
CA ASN A 3 7.88 25.97 15.34
C ASN A 3 7.86 27.40 14.77
N TYR A 4 8.36 27.57 13.55
CA TYR A 4 8.41 28.88 12.85
C TYR A 4 7.37 29.00 11.73
N ILE A 5 6.62 27.93 11.46
CA ILE A 5 5.59 27.92 10.42
C ILE A 5 4.25 28.16 11.12
N PRO A 6 3.51 29.23 10.76
CA PRO A 6 2.18 29.46 11.32
C PRO A 6 1.22 28.40 10.74
N ILE A 7 0.95 27.35 11.50
CA ILE A 7 0.06 26.27 11.14
C ILE A 7 -1.16 26.36 12.05
N ASP A 8 -2.35 26.31 11.46
CA ASP A 8 -3.58 26.27 12.23
C ASP A 8 -3.75 24.87 12.88
N PRO A 9 -3.70 24.77 14.20
CA PRO A 9 -3.79 23.48 14.90
C PRO A 9 -5.18 22.83 14.78
N GLU A 10 -6.23 23.59 14.43
CA GLU A 10 -7.56 23.03 14.20
C GLU A 10 -7.67 22.30 12.86
N LEU A 11 -6.90 22.75 11.86
CA LEU A 11 -6.93 22.17 10.50
C LEU A 11 -5.83 21.15 10.25
N ALA A 12 -4.69 21.29 10.91
CA ALA A 12 -3.51 20.47 10.62
C ALA A 12 -3.46 19.18 11.45
N ASP A 13 -3.16 18.08 10.78
CA ASP A 13 -2.86 16.81 11.42
C ASP A 13 -1.36 16.69 11.71
N TYR A 14 -0.96 17.11 12.89
CA TYR A 14 0.44 17.05 13.32
C TYR A 14 0.95 15.62 13.55
N GLN A 15 0.05 14.66 13.77
CA GLN A 15 0.43 13.28 14.02
C GLN A 15 0.79 12.55 12.75
N SER A 16 0.32 13.07 11.62
CA SER A 16 0.52 12.46 10.30
C SER A 16 1.51 13.24 9.42
N ILE A 17 2.33 14.12 10.00
CA ILE A 17 3.40 14.80 9.26
C ILE A 17 4.35 13.79 8.64
N TYR A 18 4.67 13.97 7.38
CA TYR A 18 5.66 13.17 6.66
C TYR A 18 6.55 14.03 5.76
N LEU A 19 7.63 13.43 5.31
CA LEU A 19 8.56 14.06 4.38
C LEU A 19 8.47 13.34 3.03
N ILE A 20 8.61 14.11 1.94
CA ILE A 20 8.86 13.57 0.60
C ILE A 20 10.32 13.86 0.25
N ARG A 21 11.06 12.81 -0.12
CA ARG A 21 12.49 12.88 -0.43
C ARG A 21 12.80 12.16 -1.74
N LYS A 22 13.45 12.87 -2.67
CA LYS A 22 13.76 12.35 -4.00
C LYS A 22 14.69 11.13 -3.96
N SER A 23 15.68 11.13 -3.07
CA SER A 23 16.61 10.01 -2.91
C SER A 23 15.88 8.74 -2.43
N VAL A 24 14.88 8.89 -1.55
CA VAL A 24 14.03 7.77 -1.09
C VAL A 24 13.12 7.28 -2.22
N ALA A 25 12.52 8.18 -3.00
CA ALA A 25 11.70 7.82 -4.16
C ALA A 25 12.50 6.99 -5.18
N ALA A 26 13.73 7.42 -5.50
CA ALA A 26 14.62 6.69 -6.41
C ALA A 26 14.94 5.29 -5.87
N ARG A 27 15.26 5.17 -4.58
CA ARG A 27 15.57 3.88 -3.97
C ARG A 27 14.36 2.96 -3.88
N GLN A 28 13.16 3.49 -3.59
CA GLN A 28 11.91 2.72 -3.63
C GLN A 28 11.62 2.21 -5.04
N LYS A 29 11.87 3.03 -6.07
CA LYS A 29 11.73 2.63 -7.48
C LYS A 29 12.69 1.51 -7.85
N GLU A 30 13.96 1.61 -7.47
CA GLU A 30 14.97 0.58 -7.69
C GLU A 30 14.55 -0.76 -7.04
N MET A 31 14.12 -0.73 -5.78
CA MET A 31 13.64 -1.94 -5.07
C MET A 31 12.40 -2.55 -5.72
N LEU A 32 11.47 -1.72 -6.22
CA LEU A 32 10.30 -2.16 -6.96
C LEU A 32 10.72 -2.84 -8.28
N ASP A 33 11.58 -2.20 -9.05
CA ASP A 33 12.06 -2.72 -10.34
C ASP A 33 12.85 -4.03 -10.17
N GLU A 34 13.65 -4.17 -9.11
CA GLU A 34 14.31 -5.43 -8.76
C GLU A 34 13.30 -6.53 -8.42
N SER A 35 12.24 -6.20 -7.68
CA SER A 35 11.18 -7.16 -7.33
C SER A 35 10.42 -7.61 -8.59
N LEU A 36 10.11 -6.67 -9.49
CA LEU A 36 9.49 -6.96 -10.78
C LEU A 36 10.38 -7.83 -11.68
N ASN A 37 11.68 -7.57 -11.71
CA ASN A 37 12.65 -8.38 -12.46
C ASN A 37 12.77 -9.81 -11.88
N ARG A 38 12.67 -9.98 -10.58
CA ARG A 38 12.61 -11.32 -9.96
C ARG A 38 11.34 -12.06 -10.35
N LEU A 39 10.20 -11.38 -10.28
CA LEU A 39 8.91 -11.94 -10.67
C LEU A 39 8.93 -12.38 -12.14
N GLU A 40 9.38 -11.52 -13.04
CA GLU A 40 9.51 -11.81 -14.47
C GLU A 40 10.36 -13.05 -14.72
N ARG A 41 11.53 -13.16 -14.10
CA ARG A 41 12.40 -14.35 -14.22
C ARG A 41 11.75 -15.61 -13.67
N SER A 42 11.00 -15.53 -12.57
CA SER A 42 10.37 -16.69 -11.94
C SER A 42 9.36 -17.39 -12.85
N VAL A 43 8.68 -16.62 -13.70
CA VAL A 43 7.69 -17.14 -14.66
C VAL A 43 8.33 -18.02 -15.73
N PHE A 44 9.55 -17.69 -16.17
CA PHE A 44 10.23 -18.42 -17.25
C PHE A 44 11.05 -19.63 -16.75
N THR A 45 11.33 -19.72 -15.45
CA THR A 45 12.23 -20.76 -14.91
C THR A 45 11.53 -22.03 -14.44
N THR A 46 10.20 -22.04 -14.39
CA THR A 46 9.45 -23.19 -13.86
C THR A 46 9.00 -24.09 -15.00
N PRO A 47 9.56 -25.32 -15.16
CA PRO A 47 9.20 -26.22 -16.25
C PRO A 47 7.78 -26.77 -16.09
N ALA A 48 7.05 -26.95 -17.20
CA ALA A 48 5.77 -27.64 -17.23
C ALA A 48 5.98 -29.18 -17.22
N ARG A 49 5.09 -29.90 -16.54
CA ARG A 49 5.15 -31.36 -16.44
C ARG A 49 4.24 -32.07 -17.44
N SER A 50 3.33 -31.35 -18.10
CA SER A 50 2.40 -31.86 -19.11
C SER A 50 2.00 -30.73 -20.08
N ASP A 51 1.46 -31.10 -21.26
CA ASP A 51 0.99 -30.15 -22.29
C ASP A 51 -0.17 -29.27 -21.78
N GLY A 52 -1.06 -29.82 -20.97
CA GLY A 52 -2.15 -29.07 -20.34
C GLY A 52 -1.62 -28.04 -19.33
N GLU A 53 -0.62 -28.40 -18.56
CA GLU A 53 0.07 -27.50 -17.63
C GLU A 53 0.84 -26.39 -18.38
N ALA A 54 1.44 -26.71 -19.53
CA ALA A 54 2.13 -25.73 -20.35
C ALA A 54 1.20 -24.64 -20.87
N ASN A 55 -0.01 -24.97 -21.32
CA ASN A 55 -1.00 -24.00 -21.77
C ASN A 55 -1.50 -23.07 -20.64
N ILE A 56 -1.72 -23.63 -19.45
CA ILE A 56 -2.10 -22.85 -18.26
C ILE A 56 -0.97 -21.86 -17.91
N ARG A 57 0.28 -22.34 -17.87
CA ARG A 57 1.44 -21.52 -17.54
C ARG A 57 1.69 -20.42 -18.54
N ALA A 58 1.46 -20.66 -19.85
CA ALA A 58 1.57 -19.63 -20.88
C ALA A 58 0.60 -18.47 -20.62
N LYS A 59 -0.66 -18.77 -20.27
CA LYS A 59 -1.66 -17.76 -19.92
C LYS A 59 -1.30 -17.01 -18.63
N GLU A 60 -0.82 -17.74 -17.63
CA GLU A 60 -0.34 -17.14 -16.37
C GLU A 60 0.85 -16.21 -16.61
N ALA A 61 1.80 -16.63 -17.47
CA ALA A 61 2.94 -15.82 -17.86
C ALA A 61 2.50 -14.51 -18.51
N GLU A 62 1.53 -14.57 -19.41
CA GLU A 62 0.98 -13.39 -20.08
C GLU A 62 0.37 -12.40 -19.05
N LEU A 63 -0.42 -12.90 -18.10
CA LEU A 63 -1.01 -12.06 -17.06
C LEU A 63 0.04 -11.42 -16.15
N VAL A 64 1.08 -12.19 -15.79
CA VAL A 64 2.19 -11.67 -14.98
C VAL A 64 2.95 -10.59 -15.76
N MET A 65 3.21 -10.78 -17.04
CA MET A 65 3.88 -9.77 -17.87
C MET A 65 3.07 -8.48 -17.97
N GLN A 66 1.75 -8.57 -18.16
CA GLN A 66 0.86 -7.41 -18.16
C GLN A 66 0.88 -6.68 -16.80
N PHE A 67 0.92 -7.41 -15.70
CA PHE A 67 1.07 -6.84 -14.37
C PHE A 67 2.42 -6.12 -14.22
N VAL A 68 3.52 -6.75 -14.62
CA VAL A 68 4.88 -6.18 -14.57
C VAL A 68 4.95 -4.88 -15.37
N GLU A 69 4.41 -4.84 -16.58
CA GLU A 69 4.37 -3.63 -17.40
C GLU A 69 3.61 -2.47 -16.73
N LYS A 70 2.45 -2.76 -16.12
CA LYS A 70 1.68 -1.75 -15.39
C LYS A 70 2.42 -1.29 -14.15
N ALA A 71 2.98 -2.21 -13.38
CA ALA A 71 3.67 -1.92 -12.13
C ALA A 71 4.98 -1.12 -12.35
N ARG A 72 5.70 -1.34 -13.47
CA ARG A 72 6.88 -0.54 -13.84
C ARG A 72 6.59 0.95 -14.05
N LYS A 73 5.35 1.31 -14.39
CA LYS A 73 4.94 2.72 -14.57
C LYS A 73 4.71 3.46 -13.26
N VAL A 74 4.62 2.74 -12.15
CA VAL A 74 4.42 3.34 -10.83
C VAL A 74 5.66 4.13 -10.43
N GLN A 75 5.43 5.37 -10.00
CA GLN A 75 6.46 6.28 -9.50
C GLN A 75 6.25 6.45 -7.98
N PRO A 76 7.14 5.91 -7.14
CA PRO A 76 7.09 6.12 -5.71
C PRO A 76 7.22 7.60 -5.35
N LEU A 77 6.48 8.05 -4.35
CA LEU A 77 6.54 9.44 -3.88
C LEU A 77 7.80 9.72 -3.05
N GLY A 78 8.44 8.70 -2.51
CA GLY A 78 9.56 8.88 -1.58
C GLY A 78 9.11 9.38 -0.21
N LYS A 79 7.92 8.92 0.25
CA LYS A 79 7.39 9.26 1.55
C LYS A 79 8.27 8.69 2.65
N VAL A 80 8.66 9.55 3.61
CA VAL A 80 9.43 9.19 4.80
C VAL A 80 8.55 9.48 6.02
N VAL A 81 8.31 8.47 6.83
CA VAL A 81 7.59 8.60 8.10
C VAL A 81 8.48 9.35 9.08
N VAL A 82 8.09 10.54 9.48
CA VAL A 82 8.84 11.38 10.43
C VAL A 82 8.06 11.65 11.73
N ALA A 83 6.76 11.35 11.74
CA ALA A 83 5.93 11.45 12.93
C ALA A 83 5.38 10.06 13.29
N ASP A 84 5.55 9.68 14.54
CA ASP A 84 4.94 8.48 15.13
C ASP A 84 4.35 8.85 16.49
N LYS A 85 3.06 8.58 16.67
CA LYS A 85 2.31 8.84 17.92
C LYS A 85 2.49 10.26 18.47
N GLY A 86 2.52 11.26 17.57
CA GLY A 86 2.68 12.67 17.93
C GLY A 86 4.11 13.11 18.22
N VAL A 87 5.08 12.21 18.14
CA VAL A 87 6.51 12.53 18.26
C VAL A 87 7.10 12.69 16.89
N ILE A 88 7.64 13.88 16.59
CA ILE A 88 8.30 14.18 15.33
C ILE A 88 9.80 13.92 15.48
N ALA A 89 10.35 13.05 14.62
CA ALA A 89 11.76 12.75 14.61
C ALA A 89 12.59 13.98 14.15
N ASN A 90 13.69 14.23 14.82
CA ASN A 90 14.65 15.23 14.37
C ASN A 90 15.54 14.62 13.30
N ILE A 91 15.27 14.94 12.04
CA ILE A 91 16.03 14.43 10.88
C ILE A 91 16.79 15.55 10.20
N GLN A 92 17.93 15.21 9.62
CA GLN A 92 18.67 16.11 8.75
C GLN A 92 17.96 16.24 7.41
N LEU A 93 17.65 17.48 7.00
CA LEU A 93 17.01 17.76 5.73
C LEU A 93 18.02 17.74 4.58
N GLU A 94 17.58 17.25 3.42
CA GLU A 94 18.31 17.27 2.15
C GLU A 94 17.72 18.32 1.21
N GLN A 95 18.50 18.75 0.23
CA GLN A 95 18.04 19.70 -0.78
C GLN A 95 16.87 19.10 -1.60
N GLY A 96 15.75 19.80 -1.61
CA GLY A 96 14.55 19.39 -2.32
C GLY A 96 13.59 18.54 -1.51
N ASP A 97 13.84 18.33 -0.22
CA ASP A 97 12.88 17.76 0.71
C ASP A 97 11.61 18.61 0.79
N GLN A 98 10.48 17.96 0.87
CA GLN A 98 9.17 18.57 1.07
C GLN A 98 8.56 18.04 2.36
N ILE A 99 8.31 18.91 3.33
CA ILE A 99 7.56 18.58 4.53
C ILE A 99 6.09 18.72 4.21
N VAL A 100 5.32 17.65 4.36
CA VAL A 100 3.88 17.64 4.13
C VAL A 100 3.17 17.56 5.48
N ILE A 101 2.29 18.50 5.71
CA ILE A 101 1.42 18.56 6.88
C ILE A 101 0.00 18.33 6.37
N PRO A 102 -0.58 17.13 6.58
CA PRO A 102 -1.93 16.84 6.11
C PRO A 102 -2.97 17.66 6.86
N ASN A 103 -4.11 17.87 6.22
CA ASN A 103 -5.28 18.37 6.93
C ASN A 103 -5.91 17.24 7.75
N LYS A 104 -6.48 17.60 8.89
CA LYS A 104 -7.34 16.67 9.66
C LYS A 104 -8.51 16.23 8.81
N THR A 105 -8.85 14.96 8.90
CA THR A 105 -10.01 14.37 8.24
C THR A 105 -10.57 13.26 9.11
N ASP A 106 -11.89 13.16 9.17
CA ASP A 106 -12.59 12.09 9.86
C ASP A 106 -12.96 10.94 8.91
N LEU A 107 -12.42 10.93 7.68
CA LEU A 107 -12.74 9.93 6.68
C LEU A 107 -11.72 8.80 6.70
N ILE A 108 -12.24 7.58 6.61
CA ILE A 108 -11.49 6.35 6.38
C ILE A 108 -11.75 5.91 4.95
N GLN A 109 -10.70 5.70 4.17
CA GLN A 109 -10.81 5.14 2.82
C GLN A 109 -10.79 3.62 2.91
N VAL A 110 -11.80 2.93 2.38
CA VAL A 110 -11.84 1.47 2.34
C VAL A 110 -11.77 1.01 0.88
N GLY A 111 -10.82 0.15 0.56
CA GLY A 111 -10.59 -0.29 -0.83
C GLY A 111 -9.91 -1.65 -0.93
N GLY A 112 -9.53 -2.01 -2.17
CA GLY A 112 -9.02 -3.33 -2.50
C GLY A 112 -10.15 -4.32 -2.73
N GLU A 113 -10.03 -5.54 -2.21
CA GLU A 113 -10.98 -6.64 -2.41
C GLU A 113 -12.21 -6.51 -1.49
N VAL A 114 -12.91 -5.38 -1.61
CA VAL A 114 -14.23 -5.12 -1.00
C VAL A 114 -15.28 -4.91 -2.09
N LEU A 115 -16.54 -5.20 -1.80
CA LEU A 115 -17.62 -5.12 -2.80
C LEU A 115 -17.88 -3.69 -3.24
N MET A 116 -17.78 -2.69 -2.35
CA MET A 116 -18.05 -1.28 -2.61
C MET A 116 -16.94 -0.41 -2.02
N PRO A 117 -15.82 -0.19 -2.74
CA PRO A 117 -14.79 0.74 -2.29
C PRO A 117 -15.37 2.14 -2.06
N GLN A 118 -15.17 2.70 -0.86
CA GLN A 118 -15.76 3.99 -0.49
C GLN A 118 -15.03 4.66 0.67
N ALA A 119 -15.37 5.92 0.93
CA ALA A 119 -14.99 6.63 2.14
C ALA A 119 -16.09 6.50 3.19
N VAL A 120 -15.68 6.24 4.43
CA VAL A 120 -16.58 6.09 5.59
C VAL A 120 -16.11 7.04 6.69
N VAL A 121 -17.03 7.59 7.47
CA VAL A 121 -16.68 8.44 8.62
C VAL A 121 -16.06 7.58 9.71
N TYR A 122 -14.97 8.08 10.30
CA TYR A 122 -14.30 7.44 11.43
C TYR A 122 -15.24 7.27 12.61
N ASN A 123 -15.20 6.09 13.23
CA ASN A 123 -15.91 5.78 14.47
C ASN A 123 -14.94 5.12 15.45
N ALA A 124 -14.76 5.73 16.61
CA ALA A 124 -13.83 5.25 17.64
C ALA A 124 -14.21 3.88 18.24
N ASP A 125 -15.49 3.51 18.19
CA ASP A 125 -16.01 2.24 18.69
C ASP A 125 -15.98 1.13 17.64
N ALA A 126 -15.72 1.47 16.36
CA ALA A 126 -15.65 0.50 15.27
C ALA A 126 -14.29 -0.19 15.20
N ASN A 127 -14.32 -1.47 14.90
CA ASN A 127 -13.13 -2.24 14.59
C ASN A 127 -12.91 -2.32 13.06
N LEU A 128 -11.79 -2.91 12.65
CA LEU A 128 -11.40 -3.02 11.24
C LEU A 128 -12.45 -3.77 10.38
N ASP A 129 -13.06 -4.81 10.95
CA ASP A 129 -14.05 -5.63 10.23
C ASP A 129 -15.36 -4.87 10.03
N ASP A 130 -15.72 -3.93 10.92
CA ASP A 130 -16.88 -3.05 10.76
C ASP A 130 -16.72 -2.14 9.54
N TYR A 131 -15.53 -1.55 9.34
CA TYR A 131 -15.25 -0.73 8.16
C TYR A 131 -15.36 -1.53 6.86
N VAL A 132 -14.86 -2.77 6.85
CA VAL A 132 -15.01 -3.66 5.69
C VAL A 132 -16.48 -4.01 5.45
N ALA A 133 -17.25 -4.27 6.51
CA ALA A 133 -18.69 -4.53 6.39
C ALA A 133 -19.45 -3.33 5.81
N TRP A 134 -19.10 -2.10 6.21
CA TRP A 134 -19.68 -0.88 5.64
C TRP A 134 -19.31 -0.70 4.17
N ALA A 135 -18.17 -1.20 3.72
CA ALA A 135 -17.80 -1.27 2.32
C ALA A 135 -18.42 -2.46 1.56
N GLY A 136 -19.51 -3.02 2.09
CA GLY A 136 -20.27 -4.12 1.48
C GLY A 136 -19.69 -5.50 1.78
N GLY A 137 -18.62 -5.62 2.57
CA GLY A 137 -17.95 -6.87 2.87
C GLY A 137 -16.86 -7.25 1.85
N PHE A 138 -16.34 -8.44 2.00
CA PHE A 138 -15.26 -8.98 1.18
C PHE A 138 -15.76 -9.48 -0.18
N THR A 139 -14.93 -9.33 -1.22
CA THR A 139 -15.11 -10.07 -2.47
C THR A 139 -14.74 -11.56 -2.28
N GLU A 140 -15.12 -12.42 -3.23
CA GLU A 140 -14.72 -13.84 -3.22
C GLU A 140 -13.20 -14.05 -3.30
N ARG A 141 -12.47 -13.04 -3.78
CA ARG A 141 -11.01 -13.06 -3.91
C ARG A 141 -10.27 -12.39 -2.75
N ALA A 142 -10.98 -11.92 -1.74
CA ALA A 142 -10.39 -11.24 -0.61
C ALA A 142 -9.62 -12.18 0.31
N ASN A 143 -8.52 -11.69 0.86
CA ASN A 143 -7.83 -12.32 1.98
C ASN A 143 -8.22 -11.63 3.28
N ASP A 144 -9.15 -12.18 4.02
CA ASP A 144 -9.68 -11.67 5.28
C ASP A 144 -8.63 -11.56 6.41
N LYS A 145 -7.50 -12.27 6.26
CA LYS A 145 -6.36 -12.24 7.18
C LYS A 145 -5.29 -11.21 6.79
N ARG A 146 -5.33 -10.73 5.55
CA ARG A 146 -4.37 -9.77 5.03
C ARG A 146 -5.03 -8.45 4.66
N ILE A 147 -5.33 -7.67 5.69
CA ILE A 147 -5.85 -6.31 5.58
C ILE A 147 -4.75 -5.38 6.06
N ALA A 148 -4.37 -4.43 5.22
CA ALA A 148 -3.40 -3.39 5.56
C ALA A 148 -4.13 -2.12 6.01
N ILE A 149 -3.63 -1.47 7.05
CA ILE A 149 -3.98 -0.13 7.48
C ILE A 149 -2.83 0.76 7.05
N VAL A 150 -3.08 1.68 6.13
CA VAL A 150 -2.12 2.67 5.66
C VAL A 150 -2.46 4.00 6.32
N HIS A 151 -1.63 4.41 7.27
CA HIS A 151 -1.81 5.67 7.99
C HIS A 151 -1.49 6.88 7.11
N ALA A 152 -2.06 8.03 7.42
CA ALA A 152 -1.86 9.26 6.66
C ALA A 152 -0.37 9.66 6.54
N ASN A 153 0.46 9.35 7.55
CA ASN A 153 1.91 9.55 7.52
C ASN A 153 2.66 8.54 6.62
N GLY A 154 1.98 7.49 6.12
CA GLY A 154 2.56 6.44 5.29
C GLY A 154 3.05 5.22 6.04
N LEU A 155 2.91 5.18 7.38
CA LEU A 155 3.12 3.95 8.14
C LEU A 155 2.07 2.90 7.74
N VAL A 156 2.48 1.64 7.66
CA VAL A 156 1.58 0.56 7.32
C VAL A 156 1.61 -0.50 8.40
N GLU A 157 0.43 -0.84 8.87
CA GLU A 157 0.19 -1.90 9.84
C GLU A 157 -0.76 -2.95 9.24
N PHE A 158 -0.69 -4.17 9.74
CA PHE A 158 -1.63 -5.22 9.33
C PHE A 158 -2.68 -5.46 10.41
N LYS A 159 -3.78 -6.11 9.99
CA LYS A 159 -4.83 -6.57 10.91
C LYS A 159 -4.22 -7.21 12.16
N GLY A 160 -4.57 -6.68 13.32
CA GLY A 160 -4.07 -7.13 14.63
C GLY A 160 -2.78 -6.47 15.12
N GLN A 161 -2.15 -5.59 14.33
CA GLN A 161 -0.93 -4.86 14.72
C GLN A 161 -1.21 -3.42 15.18
N GLY A 162 -2.27 -2.81 14.67
CA GLY A 162 -2.63 -1.43 14.95
C GLY A 162 -4.13 -1.19 15.03
N LYS A 163 -4.49 0.05 15.33
CA LYS A 163 -5.87 0.54 15.33
C LYS A 163 -6.07 1.53 14.19
N VAL A 164 -7.26 1.52 13.61
CA VAL A 164 -7.69 2.50 12.62
C VAL A 164 -7.73 3.89 13.26
N GLN A 165 -7.18 4.87 12.57
CA GLN A 165 -7.14 6.27 12.97
C GLN A 165 -7.82 7.14 11.91
N PRO A 166 -8.31 8.34 12.25
CA PRO A 166 -8.83 9.29 11.28
C PRO A 166 -7.83 9.55 10.14
N GLY A 167 -8.29 9.53 8.90
CA GLY A 167 -7.41 9.73 7.73
C GLY A 167 -6.74 8.46 7.18
N ASP A 168 -6.96 7.31 7.81
CA ASP A 168 -6.38 6.05 7.37
C ASP A 168 -7.03 5.51 6.10
N GLN A 169 -6.26 4.69 5.39
CA GLN A 169 -6.75 3.86 4.31
C GLN A 169 -6.69 2.38 4.72
N ILE A 170 -7.82 1.71 4.63
CA ILE A 170 -7.94 0.26 4.82
C ILE A 170 -7.89 -0.40 3.44
N LEU A 171 -6.92 -1.28 3.23
CA LEU A 171 -6.70 -1.97 1.98
C LEU A 171 -6.83 -3.49 2.19
N VAL A 172 -7.89 -4.08 1.65
CA VAL A 172 -8.09 -5.53 1.64
C VAL A 172 -7.30 -6.13 0.49
N LEU A 173 -6.35 -7.01 0.81
CA LEU A 173 -5.50 -7.64 -0.21
C LEU A 173 -6.19 -8.88 -0.82
N PRO A 174 -5.86 -9.23 -2.08
CA PRO A 174 -6.40 -10.42 -2.69
C PRO A 174 -5.87 -11.70 -2.02
N GLN A 175 -6.71 -12.73 -1.99
CA GLN A 175 -6.29 -14.08 -1.67
C GLN A 175 -5.54 -14.67 -2.85
N VAL A 176 -4.40 -15.24 -2.55
CA VAL A 176 -3.56 -15.91 -3.54
C VAL A 176 -3.64 -17.39 -3.29
N ASP A 177 -4.21 -18.14 -4.23
CA ASP A 177 -4.24 -19.60 -4.16
C ASP A 177 -2.83 -20.16 -4.24
N SER A 178 -2.36 -20.70 -3.11
CA SER A 178 -0.98 -21.17 -2.92
C SER A 178 -0.63 -22.45 -3.70
N LYS A 179 -1.57 -23.01 -4.47
CA LYS A 179 -1.37 -24.33 -5.11
C LYS A 179 -0.49 -24.28 -6.37
N THR A 180 -0.27 -23.11 -6.97
CA THR A 180 0.35 -23.06 -8.30
C THR A 180 1.57 -22.16 -8.43
N MET A 181 1.83 -21.13 -7.56
CA MET A 181 2.93 -20.22 -7.87
C MET A 181 3.61 -19.53 -6.67
N GLN A 182 4.92 -19.71 -6.59
CA GLN A 182 5.86 -18.82 -5.91
C GLN A 182 5.66 -17.34 -6.37
N SER A 183 5.38 -17.16 -7.65
CA SER A 183 5.16 -15.87 -8.31
C SER A 183 4.01 -15.05 -7.71
N PHE A 184 2.97 -15.67 -7.17
CA PHE A 184 1.86 -14.93 -6.56
C PHE A 184 2.22 -14.31 -5.21
N LYS A 185 3.10 -14.93 -4.43
CA LYS A 185 3.62 -14.31 -3.20
C LYS A 185 4.38 -13.03 -3.54
N ASP A 186 5.16 -13.09 -4.62
CA ASP A 186 5.94 -11.95 -5.11
C ASP A 186 5.02 -10.84 -5.62
N ILE A 187 3.95 -11.18 -6.35
CA ILE A 187 2.93 -10.20 -6.81
C ILE A 187 2.27 -9.50 -5.61
N THR A 188 1.83 -10.24 -4.62
CA THR A 188 1.20 -9.64 -3.43
C THR A 188 2.16 -8.71 -2.69
N GLN A 189 3.43 -9.09 -2.58
CA GLN A 189 4.45 -8.25 -1.98
C GLN A 189 4.70 -6.98 -2.81
N ILE A 190 4.72 -7.09 -4.13
CA ILE A 190 4.88 -5.96 -5.05
C ILE A 190 3.69 -5.01 -4.97
N ILE A 191 2.45 -5.53 -4.96
CA ILE A 191 1.24 -4.72 -4.78
C ILE A 191 1.33 -3.91 -3.47
N TYR A 192 1.79 -4.56 -2.42
CA TYR A 192 2.00 -3.93 -1.13
C TYR A 192 3.06 -2.81 -1.20
N GLN A 193 4.21 -3.07 -1.83
CA GLN A 193 5.25 -2.05 -2.04
C GLN A 193 4.72 -0.85 -2.82
N ILE A 194 3.87 -1.09 -3.83
CA ILE A 194 3.24 -0.04 -4.63
C ILE A 194 2.25 0.78 -3.77
N ALA A 195 1.40 0.13 -3.00
CA ALA A 195 0.41 0.80 -2.15
C ALA A 195 1.09 1.71 -1.11
N VAL A 196 2.17 1.23 -0.50
CA VAL A 196 2.96 2.00 0.48
C VAL A 196 3.73 3.14 -0.19
N ALA A 197 4.40 2.86 -1.32
CA ALA A 197 5.32 3.80 -1.94
C ALA A 197 4.63 4.92 -2.73
N ALA A 198 3.47 4.65 -3.32
CA ALA A 198 2.82 5.57 -4.24
C ALA A 198 1.59 6.29 -3.65
N ASN A 199 1.09 5.86 -2.49
CA ASN A 199 -0.19 6.34 -1.92
C ASN A 199 -1.33 6.28 -2.97
N VAL A 200 -1.26 5.27 -3.85
CA VAL A 200 -2.20 5.09 -4.96
C VAL A 200 -3.37 4.26 -4.47
N ALA A 201 -4.56 4.85 -4.51
CA ALA A 201 -5.79 4.06 -4.53
C ALA A 201 -5.70 3.13 -5.75
N ILE A 202 -5.54 1.84 -5.53
CA ILE A 202 -5.58 0.84 -6.60
C ILE A 202 -7.01 0.86 -7.16
N LYS A 203 -7.17 1.45 -8.35
CA LYS A 203 -8.42 1.42 -9.12
C LYS A 203 -8.55 0.07 -9.81
#